data_7dfc86e3e22c50905c04dad8c1446455
#
_entry.id   7dfc86e3e22c50905c04dad8c1446455
#
_cell.length_a   1.000
_cell.length_b   1.000
_cell.length_c   1.000
_cell.angle_alpha   90.00
_cell.angle_beta   90.00
_cell.angle_gamma   90.00
#
_symmetry.space_group_name_H-M   'P 1'
#
loop_
_entity.id
_entity.type
_entity.pdbx_description
1 polymer ?
#
loop_
_entity_poly.entity_id
_entity_poly.type
_entity_poly.pdbx_seq_one_letter_code
_entity_poly.pdbx_strand_id
1 'polypeptide(L)'
;MKRKQSLIGGLDRILSVREASDLLAIPADELLKFYAGQRSITLSNLLKRICRSNPIYHFPIIGEPTYTLKGVMDATGKGRSWSLFFLERNRVRTWCMGVHYLYSKADVDNAWRKESIMWDDWIPLLQVPGAYGLDIRVVLQQIANGVVQVRSGQREQLVSRKDIKMLWKRMAE
;
A
#
# COMPACT_ATOMS: atom_id res chain seq x y z
N MET A 1 1.06 31.02 -5.92
CA MET A 1 -0.07 30.08 -5.85
C MET A 1 -0.16 29.31 -7.16
N LYS A 2 0.34 28.07 -7.23
CA LYS A 2 0.16 27.19 -8.41
C LYS A 2 -1.30 26.70 -8.37
N ARG A 3 -2.09 27.07 -9.37
CA ARG A 3 -3.46 26.57 -9.55
C ARG A 3 -3.39 25.05 -9.57
N LYS A 4 -4.05 24.38 -8.62
CA LYS A 4 -4.41 22.97 -8.73
C LYS A 4 -5.26 22.88 -10.00
N GLN A 5 -4.71 22.35 -11.09
CA GLN A 5 -5.51 21.98 -12.25
C GLN A 5 -6.46 20.90 -11.77
N SER A 6 -7.72 21.28 -11.65
CA SER A 6 -8.81 20.40 -11.31
C SER A 6 -8.99 19.43 -12.48
N LEU A 7 -8.54 18.19 -12.32
CA LEU A 7 -8.88 17.07 -13.21
C LEU A 7 -10.38 16.78 -13.27
N ILE A 8 -11.16 17.40 -12.37
CA ILE A 8 -12.59 17.18 -12.18
C ILE A 8 -13.40 17.62 -13.42
N GLY A 9 -12.97 18.65 -14.15
CA GLY A 9 -13.69 19.13 -15.35
C GLY A 9 -13.55 18.25 -16.60
N GLY A 10 -12.71 17.20 -16.57
CA GLY A 10 -12.47 16.32 -17.73
C GLY A 10 -12.95 14.88 -17.55
N LEU A 11 -13.41 14.48 -16.36
CA LEU A 11 -13.77 13.09 -16.08
C LEU A 11 -15.08 12.64 -16.74
N ASP A 12 -15.99 13.57 -17.01
CA ASP A 12 -17.23 13.31 -17.74
C ASP A 12 -17.05 13.35 -19.27
N ARG A 13 -15.85 13.67 -19.74
CA ARG A 13 -15.53 13.67 -21.18
C ARG A 13 -15.73 12.26 -21.73
N ILE A 14 -16.51 12.19 -22.81
CA ILE A 14 -16.71 10.95 -23.57
C ILE A 14 -15.53 10.80 -24.54
N LEU A 15 -14.89 9.66 -24.53
CA LEU A 15 -13.71 9.36 -25.33
C LEU A 15 -13.96 8.17 -26.26
N SER A 16 -13.53 8.29 -27.51
CA SER A 16 -13.29 7.15 -28.39
C SER A 16 -12.02 6.39 -27.93
N VAL A 17 -11.82 5.16 -28.42
CA VAL A 17 -10.62 4.37 -28.12
C VAL A 17 -9.34 5.11 -28.49
N ARG A 18 -9.35 5.81 -29.65
CA ARG A 18 -8.20 6.59 -30.16
C ARG A 18 -7.87 7.76 -29.22
N GLU A 19 -8.87 8.57 -28.88
CA GLU A 19 -8.66 9.70 -27.95
C GLU A 19 -8.19 9.23 -26.56
N ALA A 20 -8.71 8.11 -26.09
CA ALA A 20 -8.26 7.52 -24.82
C ALA A 20 -6.81 6.99 -24.92
N SER A 21 -6.44 6.38 -26.04
CA SER A 21 -5.07 5.93 -26.30
C SER A 21 -4.09 7.11 -26.27
N ASP A 22 -4.41 8.19 -26.96
CA ASP A 22 -3.59 9.40 -26.98
C ASP A 22 -3.49 10.06 -25.59
N LEU A 23 -4.60 10.09 -24.84
CA LEU A 23 -4.66 10.72 -23.53
C LEU A 23 -3.93 9.92 -22.45
N LEU A 24 -4.09 8.59 -22.47
CA LEU A 24 -3.59 7.71 -21.41
C LEU A 24 -2.25 7.05 -21.75
N ALA A 25 -1.75 7.23 -22.96
CA ALA A 25 -0.57 6.57 -23.52
C ALA A 25 -0.64 5.03 -23.39
N ILE A 26 -1.84 4.47 -23.57
CA ILE A 26 -2.10 3.02 -23.60
C ILE A 26 -2.41 2.63 -25.04
N PRO A 27 -1.82 1.54 -25.57
CA PRO A 27 -2.14 1.05 -26.91
C PRO A 27 -3.65 0.81 -27.10
N ALA A 28 -4.16 1.19 -28.27
CA ALA A 28 -5.60 1.14 -28.56
C ALA A 28 -6.18 -0.30 -28.47
N ASP A 29 -5.41 -1.29 -28.86
CA ASP A 29 -5.75 -2.72 -28.78
C ASP A 29 -5.90 -3.17 -27.32
N GLU A 30 -5.05 -2.68 -26.43
CA GLU A 30 -5.19 -2.95 -24.99
C GLU A 30 -6.41 -2.25 -24.39
N LEU A 31 -6.77 -1.06 -24.88
CA LEU A 31 -7.94 -0.33 -24.39
C LEU A 31 -9.27 -0.94 -24.84
N LEU A 32 -9.31 -1.60 -25.99
CA LEU A 32 -10.55 -2.18 -26.54
C LEU A 32 -11.28 -3.10 -25.56
N LYS A 33 -10.55 -3.88 -24.76
CA LYS A 33 -11.14 -4.74 -23.72
C LYS A 33 -11.95 -3.97 -22.67
N PHE A 34 -11.58 -2.72 -22.40
CA PHE A 34 -12.26 -1.89 -21.42
C PHE A 34 -13.49 -1.18 -21.98
N TYR A 35 -13.60 -1.11 -23.28
CA TYR A 35 -14.76 -0.54 -23.97
C TYR A 35 -15.96 -1.51 -24.01
N ALA A 36 -15.72 -2.83 -23.89
CA ALA A 36 -16.77 -3.84 -23.84
C ALA A 36 -17.79 -3.71 -24.97
N GLY A 37 -17.34 -3.47 -26.23
CA GLY A 37 -18.19 -3.29 -27.40
C GLY A 37 -18.81 -1.90 -27.56
N GLN A 38 -18.59 -0.98 -26.63
CA GLN A 38 -19.05 0.41 -26.74
C GLN A 38 -18.15 1.20 -27.72
N ARG A 39 -18.73 2.12 -28.51
CA ARG A 39 -17.94 3.00 -29.39
C ARG A 39 -17.21 4.10 -28.61
N SER A 40 -17.76 4.50 -27.48
CA SER A 40 -17.22 5.56 -26.63
C SER A 40 -17.59 5.30 -25.16
N ILE A 41 -16.78 5.83 -24.26
CA ILE A 41 -16.94 5.69 -22.81
C ILE A 41 -16.50 6.98 -22.13
N THR A 42 -17.08 7.34 -20.99
CA THR A 42 -16.56 8.46 -20.19
C THR A 42 -15.18 8.13 -19.61
N LEU A 43 -14.31 9.13 -19.52
CA LEU A 43 -12.97 8.97 -18.94
C LEU A 43 -13.04 8.35 -17.54
N SER A 44 -14.00 8.79 -16.71
CA SER A 44 -14.23 8.24 -15.37
C SER A 44 -14.49 6.73 -15.39
N ASN A 45 -15.40 6.28 -16.28
CA ASN A 45 -15.74 4.86 -16.40
C ASN A 45 -14.57 4.04 -16.98
N LEU A 46 -13.83 4.60 -17.92
CA LEU A 46 -12.66 3.95 -18.49
C LEU A 46 -11.59 3.73 -17.41
N LEU A 47 -11.21 4.77 -16.66
CA LEU A 47 -10.25 4.69 -15.57
C LEU A 47 -10.69 3.69 -14.51
N LYS A 48 -11.99 3.67 -14.19
CA LYS A 48 -12.56 2.69 -13.27
C LYS A 48 -12.34 1.24 -13.71
N ARG A 49 -12.53 0.96 -15.00
CA ARG A 49 -12.33 -0.39 -15.55
C ARG A 49 -10.86 -0.76 -15.58
N ILE A 50 -9.98 0.16 -15.99
CA ILE A 50 -8.53 -0.04 -16.03
C ILE A 50 -7.99 -0.31 -14.61
N CYS A 51 -8.33 0.53 -13.64
CA CYS A 51 -7.88 0.37 -12.26
C CYS A 51 -8.35 -0.93 -11.59
N ARG A 52 -9.48 -1.49 -12.02
CA ARG A 52 -9.96 -2.80 -11.54
C ARG A 52 -9.14 -3.96 -12.06
N SER A 53 -8.65 -3.88 -13.28
CA SER A 53 -7.89 -4.95 -13.94
C SER A 53 -6.39 -4.85 -13.69
N ASN A 54 -5.86 -3.64 -13.50
CA ASN A 54 -4.46 -3.41 -13.22
C ASN A 54 -4.31 -2.44 -12.03
N PRO A 55 -3.93 -2.93 -10.84
CA PRO A 55 -3.79 -2.10 -9.64
C PRO A 55 -2.61 -1.13 -9.67
N ILE A 56 -1.66 -1.33 -10.58
CA ILE A 56 -0.52 -0.42 -10.80
C ILE A 56 -0.67 0.16 -12.20
N TYR A 57 -0.80 1.48 -12.28
CA TYR A 57 -0.94 2.14 -13.55
C TYR A 57 -0.22 3.49 -13.62
N HIS A 58 0.31 3.80 -14.81
CA HIS A 58 0.92 5.10 -15.09
C HIS A 58 -0.01 5.90 -16.00
N PHE A 59 -0.61 6.95 -15.43
CA PHE A 59 -1.45 7.86 -16.21
C PHE A 59 -0.66 9.11 -16.56
N PRO A 60 -0.45 9.43 -17.84
CA PRO A 60 0.26 10.64 -18.27
C PRO A 60 -0.33 11.92 -17.71
N ILE A 61 -1.64 11.95 -17.47
CA ILE A 61 -2.34 13.08 -16.85
C ILE A 61 -1.94 13.34 -15.40
N ILE A 62 -1.42 12.34 -14.69
CA ILE A 62 -0.89 12.43 -13.33
C ILE A 62 0.64 12.58 -13.35
N GLY A 63 1.28 12.09 -14.40
CA GLY A 63 2.73 12.20 -14.59
C GLY A 63 3.58 11.18 -13.85
N GLU A 64 2.97 10.26 -13.08
CA GLU A 64 3.72 9.23 -12.34
C GLU A 64 2.94 7.91 -12.18
N PRO A 65 3.63 6.78 -11.95
CA PRO A 65 2.99 5.51 -11.64
C PRO A 65 2.18 5.59 -10.34
N THR A 66 1.03 4.95 -10.33
CA THR A 66 0.10 4.98 -9.20
C THR A 66 -0.37 3.59 -8.81
N TYR A 67 -0.75 3.45 -7.54
CA TYR A 67 -1.54 2.32 -7.04
C TYR A 67 -3.00 2.71 -6.89
N THR A 68 -3.89 1.76 -7.13
CA THR A 68 -5.23 1.79 -6.52
C THR A 68 -5.14 1.30 -5.07
N LEU A 69 -6.21 1.44 -4.29
CA LEU A 69 -6.24 0.86 -2.93
C LEU A 69 -5.97 -0.65 -2.96
N LYS A 70 -6.52 -1.35 -3.96
CA LYS A 70 -6.23 -2.78 -4.14
C LYS A 70 -4.74 -3.00 -4.41
N GLY A 71 -4.12 -2.20 -5.26
CA GLY A 71 -2.68 -2.27 -5.53
C GLY A 71 -1.82 -2.05 -4.28
N VAL A 72 -2.24 -1.14 -3.39
CA VAL A 72 -1.57 -0.96 -2.08
C VAL A 72 -1.72 -2.20 -1.20
N MET A 73 -2.93 -2.77 -1.14
CA MET A 73 -3.18 -4.01 -0.39
C MET A 73 -2.33 -5.17 -0.91
N ASP A 74 -2.27 -5.34 -2.24
CA ASP A 74 -1.49 -6.40 -2.89
C ASP A 74 0.02 -6.20 -2.66
N ALA A 75 0.52 -4.96 -2.76
CA ALA A 75 1.93 -4.63 -2.56
C ALA A 75 2.39 -4.79 -1.09
N THR A 76 1.50 -4.57 -0.14
CA THR A 76 1.82 -4.64 1.29
C THR A 76 1.42 -5.95 1.95
N GLY A 77 0.59 -6.76 1.30
CA GLY A 77 -0.01 -7.97 1.89
C GLY A 77 -0.97 -7.68 3.04
N LYS A 78 -1.49 -6.45 3.16
CA LYS A 78 -2.31 -6.00 4.29
C LYS A 78 -3.76 -5.75 3.87
N GLY A 79 -4.67 -5.85 4.84
CA GLY A 79 -6.09 -5.61 4.61
C GLY A 79 -6.44 -4.13 4.40
N ARG A 80 -7.70 -3.88 3.96
CA ARG A 80 -8.19 -2.55 3.58
C ARG A 80 -8.02 -1.48 4.66
N SER A 81 -8.48 -1.76 5.88
CA SER A 81 -8.43 -0.78 6.98
C SER A 81 -7.00 -0.40 7.35
N TRP A 82 -6.10 -1.39 7.37
CA TRP A 82 -4.69 -1.13 7.60
C TRP A 82 -4.08 -0.29 6.48
N SER A 83 -4.38 -0.61 5.21
CA SER A 83 -3.86 0.11 4.06
C SER A 83 -4.30 1.58 4.04
N LEU A 84 -5.55 1.87 4.36
CA LEU A 84 -6.04 3.26 4.48
C LEU A 84 -5.30 4.02 5.59
N PHE A 85 -5.16 3.42 6.76
CA PHE A 85 -4.41 4.01 7.86
C PHE A 85 -2.93 4.22 7.51
N PHE A 86 -2.29 3.25 6.85
CA PHE A 86 -0.92 3.34 6.36
C PHE A 86 -0.73 4.53 5.41
N LEU A 87 -1.63 4.70 4.43
CA LEU A 87 -1.59 5.79 3.46
C LEU A 87 -1.72 7.17 4.12
N GLU A 88 -2.64 7.30 5.08
CA GLU A 88 -2.86 8.53 5.82
C GLU A 88 -1.66 8.87 6.73
N ARG A 89 -1.22 7.92 7.55
CA ARG A 89 -0.09 8.09 8.47
C ARG A 89 1.19 8.50 7.76
N ASN A 90 1.46 7.91 6.59
CA ASN A 90 2.65 8.19 5.80
C ASN A 90 2.46 9.39 4.85
N ARG A 91 1.32 10.07 4.89
CA ARG A 91 1.00 11.24 4.05
C ARG A 91 1.27 10.96 2.56
N VAL A 92 0.88 9.77 2.10
CA VAL A 92 1.05 9.37 0.70
C VAL A 92 0.26 10.33 -0.19
N ARG A 93 0.91 10.85 -1.23
CA ARG A 93 0.24 11.71 -2.22
C ARG A 93 -0.90 10.94 -2.87
N THR A 94 -2.05 11.59 -2.91
CA THR A 94 -3.30 10.97 -3.35
C THR A 94 -3.98 11.86 -4.38
N TRP A 95 -4.47 11.25 -5.44
CA TRP A 95 -5.29 11.91 -6.46
C TRP A 95 -6.70 11.32 -6.42
N CYS A 96 -7.69 12.21 -6.43
CA CYS A 96 -9.09 11.82 -6.54
C CYS A 96 -9.51 11.87 -8.02
N MET A 97 -9.93 10.75 -8.56
CA MET A 97 -10.42 10.64 -9.93
C MET A 97 -11.86 10.14 -9.93
N GLY A 98 -12.79 11.05 -9.73
CA GLY A 98 -14.20 10.73 -9.50
C GLY A 98 -14.38 9.98 -8.18
N VAL A 99 -14.87 8.75 -8.24
CA VAL A 99 -15.06 7.88 -7.06
C VAL A 99 -13.81 7.04 -6.74
N HIS A 100 -12.71 7.22 -7.47
CA HIS A 100 -11.49 6.44 -7.30
C HIS A 100 -10.37 7.31 -6.75
N TYR A 101 -9.62 6.71 -5.82
CA TYR A 101 -8.39 7.27 -5.32
C TYR A 101 -7.20 6.52 -5.92
N LEU A 102 -6.22 7.28 -6.40
CA LEU A 102 -4.94 6.78 -6.85
C LEU A 102 -3.86 7.30 -5.91
N TYR A 103 -2.91 6.46 -5.58
CA TYR A 103 -1.86 6.70 -4.60
C TYR A 103 -0.50 6.68 -5.28
N SER A 104 0.39 7.62 -4.96
CA SER A 104 1.75 7.63 -5.49
C SER A 104 2.44 6.30 -5.22
N LYS A 105 2.82 5.58 -6.28
CA LYS A 105 3.56 4.32 -6.16
C LYS A 105 4.88 4.54 -5.44
N ALA A 106 5.61 5.60 -5.78
CA ALA A 106 6.88 5.92 -5.16
C ALA A 106 6.76 6.17 -3.66
N ASP A 107 5.73 6.92 -3.23
CA ASP A 107 5.51 7.22 -1.82
C ASP A 107 5.12 5.94 -1.05
N VAL A 108 4.24 5.10 -1.63
CA VAL A 108 3.84 3.81 -1.04
C VAL A 108 5.05 2.89 -0.88
N ASP A 109 5.83 2.70 -1.95
CA ASP A 109 6.98 1.80 -1.94
C ASP A 109 8.05 2.27 -0.94
N ASN A 110 8.31 3.59 -0.86
CA ASN A 110 9.25 4.16 0.11
C ASN A 110 8.77 4.02 1.56
N ALA A 111 7.48 4.29 1.81
CA ALA A 111 6.90 4.14 3.14
C ALA A 111 6.86 2.65 3.55
N TRP A 112 6.48 1.76 2.64
CA TRP A 112 6.43 0.32 2.89
C TRP A 112 7.82 -0.26 3.16
N ARG A 113 8.84 0.16 2.42
CA ARG A 113 10.23 -0.27 2.67
C ARG A 113 10.68 0.08 4.09
N LYS A 114 10.37 1.29 4.56
CA LYS A 114 10.71 1.71 5.93
C LYS A 114 9.95 0.90 6.97
N GLU A 115 8.66 0.62 6.72
CA GLU A 115 7.86 -0.18 7.66
C GLU A 115 8.23 -1.66 7.64
N SER A 116 8.49 -2.26 6.48
CA SER A 116 8.88 -3.66 6.39
C SER A 116 10.20 -3.95 7.14
N ILE A 117 11.18 -3.05 7.03
CA ILE A 117 12.41 -3.14 7.84
C ILE A 117 12.07 -3.14 9.34
N MET A 118 11.15 -2.27 9.76
CA MET A 118 10.71 -2.22 11.16
C MET A 118 9.99 -3.50 11.60
N TRP A 119 9.20 -4.12 10.71
CA TRP A 119 8.53 -5.39 11.01
C TRP A 119 9.49 -6.57 11.01
N ASP A 120 10.54 -6.56 10.18
CA ASP A 120 11.60 -7.59 10.20
C ASP A 120 12.43 -7.53 11.49
N ASP A 121 12.59 -6.34 12.07
CA ASP A 121 13.32 -6.15 13.34
C ASP A 121 12.44 -6.39 14.58
N TRP A 122 11.13 -6.46 14.43
CA TRP A 122 10.18 -6.59 15.53
C TRP A 122 9.25 -7.79 15.30
N ILE A 123 8.86 -8.47 16.39
CA ILE A 123 7.92 -9.59 16.37
C ILE A 123 6.80 -9.33 17.39
N PRO A 124 5.52 -9.63 17.08
CA PRO A 124 4.46 -9.63 18.07
C PRO A 124 4.82 -10.50 19.27
N LEU A 125 4.65 -9.95 20.48
CA LEU A 125 4.99 -10.66 21.71
C LEU A 125 4.34 -12.05 21.80
N LEU A 126 3.07 -12.15 21.40
CA LEU A 126 2.33 -13.42 21.41
C LEU A 126 2.82 -14.45 20.39
N GLN A 127 3.61 -14.05 19.39
CA GLN A 127 4.18 -14.95 18.39
C GLN A 127 5.55 -15.51 18.81
N VAL A 128 6.17 -14.96 19.86
CA VAL A 128 7.51 -15.38 20.31
C VAL A 128 7.54 -16.85 20.72
N PRO A 129 6.57 -17.39 21.48
CA PRO A 129 6.56 -18.81 21.84
C PRO A 129 6.53 -19.72 20.63
N GLY A 130 5.68 -19.43 19.65
CA GLY A 130 5.57 -20.23 18.43
C GLY A 130 6.79 -20.14 17.52
N ALA A 131 7.45 -18.97 17.46
CA ALA A 131 8.59 -18.72 16.57
C ALA A 131 9.95 -19.19 17.16
N TYR A 132 10.11 -19.12 18.48
CA TYR A 132 11.39 -19.37 19.15
C TYR A 132 11.32 -20.45 20.25
N GLY A 133 10.13 -21.00 20.55
CA GLY A 133 9.95 -21.97 21.62
C GLY A 133 10.18 -21.41 23.05
N LEU A 134 10.20 -20.09 23.19
CA LEU A 134 10.42 -19.44 24.48
C LEU A 134 9.12 -19.31 25.27
N ASP A 135 9.15 -19.60 26.56
CA ASP A 135 7.99 -19.34 27.43
C ASP A 135 7.73 -17.83 27.50
N ILE A 136 6.48 -17.44 27.27
CA ILE A 136 6.05 -16.03 27.30
C ILE A 136 6.36 -15.37 28.65
N ARG A 137 6.31 -16.11 29.76
CA ARG A 137 6.61 -15.60 31.10
C ARG A 137 8.07 -15.16 31.22
N VAL A 138 8.99 -15.94 30.62
CA VAL A 138 10.41 -15.60 30.58
C VAL A 138 10.62 -14.33 29.80
N VAL A 139 9.96 -14.20 28.63
CA VAL A 139 10.06 -13.01 27.80
C VAL A 139 9.54 -11.76 28.53
N LEU A 140 8.39 -11.87 29.20
CA LEU A 140 7.82 -10.78 30.01
C LEU A 140 8.75 -10.35 31.15
N GLN A 141 9.39 -11.32 31.82
CA GLN A 141 10.37 -11.03 32.86
C GLN A 141 11.59 -10.28 32.30
N GLN A 142 12.08 -10.67 31.12
CA GLN A 142 13.20 -9.98 30.45
C GLN A 142 12.84 -8.59 29.97
N ILE A 143 11.58 -8.36 29.57
CA ILE A 143 11.04 -7.03 29.29
C ILE A 143 11.05 -6.17 30.55
N ALA A 144 10.53 -6.70 31.65
CA ALA A 144 10.52 -6.00 32.95
C ALA A 144 11.94 -5.66 33.45
N ASN A 145 12.92 -6.51 33.16
CA ASN A 145 14.33 -6.28 33.48
C ASN A 145 15.05 -5.34 32.47
N GLY A 146 14.37 -4.83 31.45
CA GLY A 146 14.95 -3.97 30.43
C GLY A 146 15.92 -4.66 29.46
N VAL A 147 15.98 -5.99 29.46
CA VAL A 147 16.86 -6.80 28.58
C VAL A 147 16.27 -6.94 27.19
N VAL A 148 14.94 -7.05 27.09
CA VAL A 148 14.22 -7.13 25.83
C VAL A 148 13.47 -5.83 25.60
N GLN A 149 13.78 -5.16 24.48
CA GLN A 149 13.09 -3.93 24.11
C GLN A 149 11.67 -4.24 23.64
N VAL A 150 10.72 -3.41 24.09
CA VAL A 150 9.32 -3.49 23.74
C VAL A 150 8.85 -2.15 23.18
N ARG A 151 7.93 -2.21 22.23
CA ARG A 151 7.21 -1.03 21.73
C ARG A 151 5.73 -1.35 21.56
N SER A 152 4.90 -0.35 21.73
CA SER A 152 3.47 -0.48 21.47
C SER A 152 3.22 -0.51 19.97
N GLY A 153 2.64 -1.60 19.47
CA GLY A 153 1.98 -1.65 18.16
C GLY A 153 0.54 -1.14 18.27
N GLN A 154 -0.18 -1.13 17.16
CA GLN A 154 -1.57 -0.63 17.14
C GLN A 154 -2.55 -1.48 17.94
N ARG A 155 -2.34 -2.78 18.01
CA ARG A 155 -3.23 -3.75 18.68
C ARG A 155 -2.49 -4.72 19.60
N GLU A 156 -1.17 -4.70 19.57
CA GLU A 156 -0.33 -5.66 20.28
C GLU A 156 1.02 -5.07 20.64
N GLN A 157 1.67 -5.66 21.60
CA GLN A 157 3.05 -5.32 21.93
C GLN A 157 4.01 -6.03 20.98
N LEU A 158 5.01 -5.29 20.53
CA LEU A 158 6.08 -5.78 19.68
C LEU A 158 7.37 -5.83 20.45
N VAL A 159 8.14 -6.91 20.30
CA VAL A 159 9.45 -7.09 20.92
C VAL A 159 10.56 -7.17 19.89
N SER A 160 11.75 -6.70 20.25
CA SER A 160 12.92 -6.71 19.39
C SER A 160 13.33 -8.14 19.03
N ARG A 161 13.33 -8.49 17.73
CA ARG A 161 13.81 -9.81 17.26
C ARG A 161 15.25 -10.07 17.62
N LYS A 162 16.08 -9.04 17.61
CA LYS A 162 17.49 -9.12 17.97
C LYS A 162 17.63 -9.58 19.43
N ASP A 163 16.88 -8.96 20.34
CA ASP A 163 16.96 -9.28 21.77
C ASP A 163 16.38 -10.66 22.04
N ILE A 164 15.27 -11.03 21.36
CA ILE A 164 14.70 -12.38 21.46
C ILE A 164 15.69 -13.44 20.97
N LYS A 165 16.38 -13.22 19.84
CA LYS A 165 17.41 -14.13 19.34
C LYS A 165 18.58 -14.29 20.33
N MET A 166 18.99 -13.21 20.97
CA MET A 166 20.04 -13.27 22.00
C MET A 166 19.57 -14.04 23.24
N LEU A 167 18.35 -13.79 23.68
CA LEU A 167 17.75 -14.53 24.80
C LEU A 167 17.63 -16.02 24.48
N TRP A 168 17.12 -16.36 23.29
CA TRP A 168 16.99 -17.75 22.84
C TRP A 168 18.34 -18.48 22.84
N LYS A 169 19.41 -17.85 22.33
CA LYS A 169 20.76 -18.45 22.35
C LYS A 169 21.26 -18.74 23.77
N ARG A 170 21.09 -17.77 24.68
CA ARG A 170 21.50 -17.93 26.10
C ARG A 170 20.76 -19.05 26.84
N MET A 171 19.55 -19.37 26.40
CA MET A 171 18.76 -20.46 27.03
C MET A 171 19.01 -21.82 26.39
N ALA A 172 19.64 -21.85 25.20
CA ALA A 172 20.01 -23.06 24.50
C ALA A 172 21.44 -23.58 24.87
N GLU A 173 22.24 -22.74 25.57
CA GLU A 173 23.54 -23.07 26.16
C GLU A 173 23.37 -23.63 27.58
#